data_1ab47551dd8f9fd2c49272c77743b3d6
#
_entry.id   1ab47551dd8f9fd2c49272c77743b3d6
#
_cell.length_a   1.000
_cell.length_b   1.000
_cell.length_c   1.000
_cell.angle_alpha   90.00
_cell.angle_beta   90.00
_cell.angle_gamma   90.00
#
_symmetry.space_group_name_H-M   'P 1'
#
loop_
_entity.id
_entity.type
_entity.pdbx_description
1 polymer ?
#
loop_
_entity_poly.entity_id
_entity_poly.type
_entity_poly.pdbx_seq_one_letter_code
_entity_poly.pdbx_strand_id
1 'polypeptide(L)'
;MKETDRKAYNIVKPNSFGYNPARINVGSIGYYSGAKDIIVSSLYEIFQTSDNIYDRFLWHWFKSKQFQNWIERLQEGSVRLYFYYDKLCECEIFIPTVDEQIKIGNSLDRLDNLITLHQRKYFLIFHNIR
;
A
#
# COMPACT_ATOMS: atom_id res chain seq x y z
N MET A 1 -1.73 4.82 -30.67
CA MET A 1 -2.33 3.83 -29.76
C MET A 1 -3.82 3.79 -29.98
N LYS A 2 -4.35 2.62 -30.22
CA LYS A 2 -5.80 2.45 -30.43
C LYS A 2 -6.55 2.72 -29.14
N GLU A 3 -7.77 3.20 -29.24
CA GLU A 3 -8.59 3.52 -28.07
C GLU A 3 -8.82 2.34 -27.12
N THR A 4 -8.91 1.12 -27.68
CA THR A 4 -8.99 -0.12 -26.93
C THR A 4 -7.75 -0.38 -26.07
N ASP A 5 -6.57 0.04 -26.55
CA ASP A 5 -5.32 -0.12 -25.79
C ASP A 5 -5.24 0.84 -24.60
N ARG A 6 -5.82 2.05 -24.71
CA ARG A 6 -5.88 3.01 -23.61
C ARG A 6 -6.72 2.52 -22.44
N LYS A 7 -7.78 1.74 -22.71
CA LYS A 7 -8.65 1.19 -21.67
C LYS A 7 -8.01 0.03 -20.91
N ALA A 8 -6.94 -0.56 -21.44
CA ALA A 8 -6.24 -1.67 -20.79
C ALA A 8 -5.27 -1.22 -19.70
N TYR A 9 -5.06 0.07 -19.52
CA TYR A 9 -4.05 0.60 -18.62
C TYR A 9 -4.59 1.75 -17.77
N ASN A 10 -4.06 1.85 -16.55
CA ASN A 10 -4.24 3.00 -15.66
C ASN A 10 -2.96 3.81 -15.60
N ILE A 11 -3.11 5.13 -15.50
CA ILE A 11 -1.98 6.03 -15.26
C ILE A 11 -1.80 6.17 -13.76
N VAL A 12 -0.55 5.98 -13.29
CA VAL A 12 -0.19 6.17 -11.89
C VAL A 12 0.69 7.41 -11.78
N LYS A 13 0.17 8.42 -11.13
CA LYS A 13 0.92 9.65 -10.85
C LYS A 13 1.80 9.47 -9.63
N PRO A 14 2.87 10.29 -9.49
CA PRO A 14 3.65 10.30 -8.25
C PRO A 14 2.75 10.48 -7.02
N ASN A 15 3.12 9.83 -5.93
CA ASN A 15 2.39 9.85 -4.65
C ASN A 15 0.99 9.23 -4.74
N SER A 16 0.90 8.11 -5.44
CA SER A 16 -0.33 7.31 -5.56
C SER A 16 -0.16 5.95 -4.93
N PHE A 17 -1.24 5.45 -4.35
CA PHE A 17 -1.36 4.06 -3.94
C PHE A 17 -1.96 3.25 -5.08
N GLY A 18 -1.60 1.97 -5.13
CA GLY A 18 -2.19 1.03 -6.07
C GLY A 18 -2.23 -0.37 -5.50
N TYR A 19 -3.28 -1.10 -5.80
CA TYR A 19 -3.39 -2.48 -5.34
C TYR A 19 -4.15 -3.35 -6.34
N ASN A 20 -3.91 -4.65 -6.26
CA ASN A 20 -4.66 -5.64 -7.01
C ASN A 20 -5.86 -6.09 -6.17
N PRO A 21 -7.11 -5.82 -6.58
CA PRO A 21 -8.29 -6.18 -5.81
C PRO A 21 -8.41 -7.68 -5.52
N ALA A 22 -7.86 -8.53 -6.37
CA ALA A 22 -7.91 -9.98 -6.20
C ALA A 22 -6.86 -10.51 -5.22
N ARG A 23 -5.85 -9.70 -4.87
CA ARG A 23 -4.71 -10.14 -4.05
C ARG A 23 -4.41 -9.23 -2.87
N ILE A 24 -5.31 -8.34 -2.52
CA ILE A 24 -5.12 -7.43 -1.39
C ILE A 24 -4.93 -8.20 -0.07
N ASN A 25 -5.58 -9.34 0.07
CA ASN A 25 -5.51 -10.21 1.26
C ASN A 25 -4.11 -10.78 1.48
N VAL A 26 -3.27 -10.86 0.47
CA VAL A 26 -1.87 -11.31 0.57
C VAL A 26 -0.87 -10.15 0.46
N GLY A 27 -1.32 -8.93 0.67
CA GLY A 27 -0.46 -7.76 0.75
C GLY A 27 -0.10 -7.11 -0.58
N SER A 28 -0.90 -7.32 -1.62
CA SER A 28 -0.67 -6.70 -2.93
C SER A 28 -1.09 -5.23 -2.95
N ILE A 29 -0.38 -4.39 -2.20
CA ILE A 29 -0.56 -2.94 -2.20
C ILE A 29 0.81 -2.28 -2.30
N GLY A 30 0.90 -1.23 -3.11
CA GLY A 30 2.12 -0.48 -3.31
C GLY A 30 1.89 1.02 -3.26
N TYR A 31 2.97 1.76 -3.09
CA TYR A 31 2.98 3.20 -3.12
C TYR A 31 4.03 3.68 -4.10
N TYR A 32 3.62 4.50 -5.06
CA TYR A 32 4.51 5.04 -6.06
C TYR A 32 4.93 6.46 -5.72
N SER A 33 6.23 6.67 -5.53
CA SER A 33 6.83 7.98 -5.23
C SER A 33 7.84 8.44 -6.28
N GLY A 34 7.80 7.85 -7.47
CA GLY A 34 8.67 8.25 -8.58
C GLY A 34 8.37 9.66 -9.08
N ALA A 35 9.19 10.15 -10.01
CA ALA A 35 9.12 11.53 -10.49
C ALA A 35 8.18 11.71 -11.69
N LYS A 36 7.86 10.63 -12.40
CA LYS A 36 7.08 10.69 -13.64
C LYS A 36 5.87 9.77 -13.54
N ASP A 37 4.83 10.08 -14.31
CA ASP A 37 3.68 9.19 -14.46
C ASP A 37 4.13 7.85 -15.06
N ILE A 38 3.54 6.76 -14.57
CA ILE A 38 3.76 5.42 -15.11
C ILE A 38 2.42 4.81 -15.50
N ILE A 39 2.49 3.70 -16.23
CA ILE A 39 1.31 2.97 -16.69
C ILE A 39 1.31 1.59 -16.03
N VAL A 40 0.17 1.20 -15.49
CA VAL A 40 -0.05 -0.14 -14.94
C VAL A 40 -1.32 -0.74 -15.54
N SER A 41 -1.51 -2.05 -15.36
CA SER A 41 -2.72 -2.73 -15.83
C SER A 41 -3.99 -2.08 -15.25
N SER A 42 -5.05 -2.03 -16.06
CA SER A 42 -6.37 -1.55 -15.64
C SER A 42 -7.00 -2.37 -14.53
N LEU A 43 -6.46 -3.56 -14.24
CA LEU A 43 -6.91 -4.40 -13.13
C LEU A 43 -6.57 -3.80 -11.76
N TYR A 44 -5.58 -2.91 -11.68
CA TYR A 44 -5.19 -2.27 -10.43
C TYR A 44 -6.13 -1.11 -10.09
N GLU A 45 -6.46 -1.02 -8.81
CA GLU A 45 -7.12 0.16 -8.25
C GLU A 45 -6.06 1.17 -7.85
N ILE A 46 -6.19 2.41 -8.35
CA ILE A 46 -5.23 3.49 -8.11
C ILE A 46 -5.95 4.64 -7.40
N PHE A 47 -5.34 5.16 -6.34
CA PHE A 47 -5.93 6.28 -5.61
C PHE A 47 -4.86 7.16 -4.97
N GLN A 48 -5.26 8.40 -4.67
CA GLN A 48 -4.45 9.37 -3.94
C GLN A 48 -5.22 9.81 -2.70
N THR A 49 -4.49 10.33 -1.73
CA THR A 49 -5.08 10.83 -0.49
C THR A 49 -5.27 12.36 -0.55
N SER A 50 -6.04 12.88 0.39
CA SER A 50 -6.21 14.32 0.58
C SER A 50 -5.16 14.89 1.55
N ASP A 51 -5.15 16.21 1.72
CA ASP A 51 -4.13 16.91 2.51
C ASP A 51 -4.16 16.59 4.02
N ASN A 52 -5.26 16.05 4.52
CA ASN A 52 -5.37 15.66 5.93
C ASN A 52 -4.88 14.25 6.21
N ILE A 53 -4.32 13.56 5.22
CA ILE A 53 -3.70 12.24 5.37
C ILE A 53 -2.24 12.33 4.97
N TYR A 54 -1.37 11.87 5.85
CA TYR A 54 0.05 11.69 5.52
C TYR A 54 0.25 10.28 4.96
N ASP A 55 0.73 10.18 3.73
CA ASP A 55 0.79 8.92 2.98
C ASP A 55 1.60 7.84 3.69
N ARG A 56 2.71 8.21 4.33
CA ARG A 56 3.53 7.21 5.05
C ARG A 56 2.83 6.66 6.30
N PHE A 57 1.97 7.44 6.93
CA PHE A 57 1.11 6.95 8.01
C PHE A 57 0.11 5.93 7.47
N LEU A 58 -0.58 6.26 6.38
CA LEU A 58 -1.56 5.36 5.77
C LEU A 58 -0.91 4.09 5.23
N TRP A 59 0.30 4.19 4.68
CA TRP A 59 1.08 3.03 4.23
C TRP A 59 1.25 2.00 5.33
N HIS A 60 1.65 2.43 6.52
CA HIS A 60 1.83 1.53 7.67
C HIS A 60 0.50 0.96 8.16
N TRP A 61 -0.57 1.74 8.09
CA TRP A 61 -1.89 1.23 8.43
C TRP A 61 -2.32 0.10 7.48
N PHE A 62 -2.06 0.24 6.18
CA PHE A 62 -2.36 -0.82 5.21
C PHE A 62 -1.58 -2.12 5.49
N LYS A 63 -0.46 -2.04 6.16
CA LYS A 63 0.33 -3.21 6.57
C LYS A 63 -0.05 -3.74 7.95
N SER A 64 -1.00 -3.12 8.61
CA SER A 64 -1.38 -3.48 9.98
C SER A 64 -2.41 -4.60 10.00
N LYS A 65 -2.52 -5.24 11.17
CA LYS A 65 -3.56 -6.24 11.45
C LYS A 65 -4.97 -5.63 11.35
N GLN A 66 -5.13 -4.35 11.65
CA GLN A 66 -6.41 -3.64 11.57
C GLN A 66 -6.96 -3.64 10.14
N PHE A 67 -6.11 -3.34 9.15
CA PHE A 67 -6.54 -3.38 7.75
C PHE A 67 -6.86 -4.81 7.32
N GLN A 68 -6.05 -5.79 7.72
CA GLN A 68 -6.31 -7.19 7.44
C GLN A 68 -7.67 -7.63 7.99
N ASN A 69 -8.01 -7.21 9.19
CA ASN A 69 -9.32 -7.50 9.79
C ASN A 69 -10.46 -6.88 8.97
N TRP A 70 -10.29 -5.67 8.45
CA TRP A 70 -11.28 -5.03 7.58
C TRP A 70 -11.47 -5.80 6.28
N ILE A 71 -10.40 -6.26 5.67
CA ILE A 71 -10.46 -7.07 4.44
C ILE A 71 -11.27 -8.34 4.70
N GLU A 72 -10.95 -9.07 5.75
CA GLU A 72 -11.63 -10.31 6.11
C GLU A 72 -13.12 -10.07 6.38
N ARG A 73 -13.44 -9.04 7.12
CA ARG A 73 -14.81 -8.66 7.48
C ARG A 73 -15.65 -8.31 6.25
N LEU A 74 -15.09 -7.51 5.33
CA LEU A 74 -15.81 -7.04 4.14
C LEU A 74 -15.89 -8.11 3.04
N GLN A 75 -15.04 -9.11 3.10
CA GLN A 75 -15.06 -10.25 2.17
C GLN A 75 -15.85 -11.44 2.68
N GLU A 76 -16.35 -11.39 3.90
CA GLU A 76 -17.11 -12.49 4.51
C GLU A 76 -18.35 -12.80 3.68
N GLY A 77 -18.55 -14.10 3.38
CA GLY A 77 -19.67 -14.58 2.58
C GLY A 77 -19.51 -14.39 1.08
N SER A 78 -18.39 -13.82 0.63
CA SER A 78 -18.11 -13.61 -0.79
C SER A 78 -17.48 -14.84 -1.42
N VAL A 79 -18.02 -15.30 -2.55
CA VAL A 79 -17.47 -16.44 -3.31
C VAL A 79 -16.16 -16.08 -4.00
N ARG A 80 -16.01 -14.82 -4.41
CA ARG A 80 -14.79 -14.27 -5.01
C ARG A 80 -14.32 -13.08 -4.19
N LEU A 81 -13.02 -13.08 -3.90
CA LEU A 81 -12.39 -12.09 -3.06
C LEU A 81 -11.85 -10.92 -3.89
N TYR A 82 -12.76 -10.17 -4.52
CA TYR A 82 -12.39 -8.93 -5.18
C TYR A 82 -12.69 -7.75 -4.26
N PHE A 83 -11.63 -7.09 -3.81
CA PHE A 83 -11.72 -5.95 -2.91
C PHE A 83 -11.56 -4.67 -3.72
N TYR A 84 -12.65 -4.25 -4.38
CA TYR A 84 -12.63 -3.04 -5.19
C TYR A 84 -12.62 -1.79 -4.32
N TYR A 85 -12.43 -0.65 -4.94
CA TYR A 85 -12.28 0.63 -4.27
C TYR A 85 -13.49 0.99 -3.39
N ASP A 86 -14.69 0.64 -3.78
CA ASP A 86 -15.90 0.83 -2.98
C ASP A 86 -15.81 0.13 -1.62
N LYS A 87 -15.23 -1.06 -1.58
CA LYS A 87 -14.97 -1.79 -0.33
C LYS A 87 -13.89 -1.13 0.51
N LEU A 88 -12.84 -0.64 -0.14
CA LEU A 88 -11.80 0.10 0.57
C LEU A 88 -12.38 1.33 1.26
N CYS A 89 -13.32 2.02 0.63
CA CYS A 89 -13.99 3.19 1.19
C CYS A 89 -14.90 2.87 2.38
N GLU A 90 -15.26 1.62 2.60
CA GLU A 90 -16.01 1.19 3.78
C GLU A 90 -15.14 0.98 5.02
N CYS A 91 -13.82 0.92 4.85
CA CYS A 91 -12.90 0.81 5.97
C CYS A 91 -12.89 2.10 6.79
N GLU A 92 -12.83 1.94 8.11
CA GLU A 92 -12.73 3.04 9.04
C GLU A 92 -11.37 3.03 9.72
N ILE A 93 -10.78 4.20 9.86
CA ILE A 93 -9.48 4.37 10.49
C ILE A 93 -9.52 5.56 11.43
N PHE A 94 -8.91 5.41 12.61
CA PHE A 94 -8.68 6.54 13.51
C PHE A 94 -7.48 7.34 13.02
N ILE A 95 -7.72 8.61 12.68
CA ILE A 95 -6.70 9.48 12.12
C ILE A 95 -6.34 10.55 13.16
N PRO A 96 -5.11 10.54 13.68
CA PRO A 96 -4.64 11.64 14.53
C PRO A 96 -4.42 12.91 13.69
N THR A 97 -3.97 13.98 14.34
CA THR A 97 -3.60 15.19 13.61
C THR A 97 -2.51 14.91 12.58
N VAL A 98 -2.42 15.75 11.56
CA VAL A 98 -1.38 15.57 10.51
C VAL A 98 0.01 15.55 11.13
N ASP A 99 0.30 16.40 12.12
CA ASP A 99 1.60 16.44 12.80
C ASP A 99 1.91 15.10 13.50
N GLU A 100 0.93 14.51 14.15
CA GLU A 100 1.07 13.21 14.79
C GLU A 100 1.24 12.09 13.75
N GLN A 101 0.50 12.14 12.64
CA GLN A 101 0.65 11.20 11.54
C GLN A 101 2.08 11.22 11.00
N ILE A 102 2.65 12.41 10.81
CA ILE A 102 4.03 12.58 10.32
C ILE A 102 5.01 11.94 11.30
N LYS A 103 4.86 12.19 12.60
CA LYS A 103 5.73 11.60 13.62
C LYS A 103 5.64 10.07 13.62
N ILE A 104 4.43 9.54 13.57
CA ILE A 104 4.20 8.09 13.57
C ILE A 104 4.76 7.46 12.31
N GLY A 105 4.43 8.00 11.13
CA GLY A 105 4.86 7.49 9.86
C GLY A 105 6.39 7.50 9.72
N ASN A 106 7.03 8.60 10.10
CA ASN A 106 8.48 8.71 10.04
C ASN A 106 9.18 7.78 11.04
N SER A 107 8.61 7.58 12.22
CA SER A 107 9.15 6.64 13.23
C SER A 107 9.08 5.20 12.73
N LEU A 108 7.96 4.81 12.14
CA LEU A 108 7.78 3.48 11.59
C LEU A 108 8.68 3.24 10.36
N ASP A 109 8.86 4.24 9.50
CA ASP A 109 9.80 4.16 8.38
C ASP A 109 11.24 3.95 8.88
N ARG A 110 11.63 4.66 9.92
CA ARG A 110 12.95 4.52 10.54
C ARG A 110 13.14 3.11 11.10
N LEU A 111 12.13 2.59 11.77
CA LEU A 111 12.16 1.25 12.34
C LEU A 111 12.31 0.19 11.26
N ASP A 112 11.55 0.30 10.17
CA ASP A 112 11.66 -0.61 9.02
C ASP A 112 13.06 -0.57 8.40
N ASN A 113 13.66 0.60 8.27
CA ASN A 113 15.02 0.75 7.75
C ASN A 113 16.06 0.10 8.66
N LEU A 114 15.91 0.26 9.98
CA LEU A 114 16.81 -0.36 10.95
C LEU A 114 16.71 -1.89 10.92
N ILE A 115 15.50 -2.43 10.82
CA ILE A 115 15.26 -3.86 10.70
C ILE A 115 15.94 -4.41 9.44
N THR A 116 15.75 -3.73 8.31
CA THR A 116 16.33 -4.12 7.04
C THR A 116 17.87 -4.14 7.10
N LEU A 117 18.48 -3.09 7.65
CA LEU A 117 19.93 -3.01 7.83
C LEU A 117 20.45 -4.12 8.74
N HIS A 118 19.75 -4.42 9.83
CA HIS A 118 20.11 -5.48 10.75
C HIS A 118 20.04 -6.86 10.08
N GLN A 119 19.02 -7.13 9.31
CA GLN A 119 18.89 -8.37 8.54
C GLN A 119 20.01 -8.52 7.53
N ARG A 120 20.39 -7.46 6.82
CA ARG A 120 21.52 -7.47 5.89
C ARG A 120 22.83 -7.79 6.59
N LYS A 121 23.04 -7.21 7.78
CA LYS A 121 24.25 -7.47 8.59
C LYS A 121 24.36 -8.94 8.95
N TYR A 122 23.28 -9.55 9.43
CA TYR A 122 23.27 -10.98 9.76
C TYR A 122 23.48 -11.85 8.53
N PHE A 123 22.87 -11.54 7.44
CA PHE A 123 23.04 -12.27 6.20
C PHE A 123 24.52 -12.29 5.77
N LEU A 124 25.18 -11.14 5.81
CA LEU A 124 26.60 -11.03 5.47
C LEU A 124 27.51 -11.84 6.42
N ILE A 125 27.21 -11.83 7.72
CA ILE A 125 27.97 -12.61 8.70
C ILE A 125 27.88 -14.09 8.37
N PHE A 126 26.70 -14.64 8.18
CA PHE A 126 26.51 -16.04 7.82
C PHE A 126 27.18 -16.40 6.50
N HIS A 127 27.14 -15.51 5.55
CA HIS A 127 27.76 -15.73 4.25
C HIS A 127 29.28 -15.80 4.32
N ASN A 128 29.88 -15.05 5.23
CA ASN A 128 31.33 -14.99 5.43
C ASN A 128 31.89 -16.14 6.31
N ILE A 129 31.04 -16.87 6.99
CA ILE A 129 31.44 -18.01 7.86
C ILE A 129 31.73 -19.27 7.05
N ARG A 130 31.35 -19.34 5.82
CA ARG A 130 31.60 -20.51 4.96
C ARG A 130 33.07 -20.67 4.60
#